data_3be04939a11260caba28d3410e1c8349
#
_entry.id   3be04939a11260caba28d3410e1c8349
#
_cell.length_a   1.000
_cell.length_b   1.000
_cell.length_c   1.000
_cell.angle_alpha   90.00
_cell.angle_beta   90.00
_cell.angle_gamma   90.00
#
_symmetry.space_group_name_H-M   'P 1'
#
loop_
_entity.id
_entity.type
_entity.pdbx_description
1 polymer ?
#
loop_
_entity_poly.entity_id
_entity_poly.type
_entity_poly.pdbx_seq_one_letter_code
_entity_poly.pdbx_strand_id
1 'polypeptide(L)'
;MYIGIRTRQEVEVQALTMASHVASLRGWHTALARAEIASLLPMAVVKRLPARRLIQLEGEISPEHMLEAVNCSSGCQALLSHAVLWSTEQPIDSLLKQMSDYIQTHTRTGSVAVRSWKHEGKMEGVSARDLMRKIGGMLSSHGYKIDLEQPEHRLGMVLDAKAGIVACGWMIGTGDDSDGISARRATDRPFFKPVSLDPRLARLAVNLASGPLQKGVTLDLMTGTGGFILEAAVSGREAYGIDLDSEMIEGAQKNLDWAAPVTTASLLLGDATRLLDVLPSDIIHRISGFVLDPPYGRNSQGTLEPTALIRAVLESCYSVAATDAHFVLIVPIHPFGEHAEEALPEDATVELLHGQWSELEACFEQTGWRLLERWVEHVHASLGRLILHAVIVPRD
;
A
#
# COMPACT_ATOMS: atom_id res chain seq x y z
N MET A 1 -6.75 -48.98 6.13
CA MET A 1 -7.19 -47.79 5.41
C MET A 1 -6.16 -46.69 5.66
N TYR A 2 -5.15 -46.58 4.78
CA TYR A 2 -4.06 -45.62 4.91
C TYR A 2 -4.57 -44.26 4.41
N ILE A 3 -4.78 -43.33 5.31
CA ILE A 3 -4.98 -41.90 4.96
C ILE A 3 -3.57 -41.33 4.73
N GLY A 4 -3.19 -41.17 3.47
CA GLY A 4 -1.93 -40.55 3.12
C GLY A 4 -1.90 -39.08 3.58
N ILE A 5 -0.99 -38.79 4.50
CA ILE A 5 -0.66 -37.43 4.90
C ILE A 5 0.09 -36.81 3.71
N ARG A 6 -0.59 -35.93 2.95
CA ARG A 6 0.09 -35.11 1.93
C ARG A 6 1.11 -34.24 2.60
N THR A 7 2.33 -34.23 2.09
CA THR A 7 3.38 -33.35 2.63
C THR A 7 3.05 -31.87 2.36
N ARG A 8 3.52 -30.98 3.21
CA ARG A 8 3.32 -29.52 3.11
C ARG A 8 3.72 -29.00 1.72
N GLN A 9 4.76 -29.59 1.11
CA GLN A 9 5.22 -29.28 -0.25
C GLN A 9 4.21 -29.67 -1.35
N GLU A 10 3.50 -30.78 -1.23
CA GLU A 10 2.47 -31.19 -2.21
C GLU A 10 1.23 -30.30 -2.17
N VAL A 11 0.91 -29.75 -1.00
CA VAL A 11 -0.17 -28.76 -0.84
C VAL A 11 0.25 -27.41 -1.43
N GLU A 12 1.50 -26.99 -1.25
CA GLU A 12 2.04 -25.75 -1.84
C GLU A 12 2.13 -25.81 -3.37
N VAL A 13 2.56 -26.95 -3.94
CA VAL A 13 2.61 -27.14 -5.40
C VAL A 13 1.21 -27.19 -6.02
N GLN A 14 0.23 -27.74 -5.33
CA GLN A 14 -1.16 -27.80 -5.82
C GLN A 14 -1.87 -26.43 -5.71
N ALA A 15 -1.47 -25.56 -4.76
CA ALA A 15 -1.92 -24.18 -4.66
C ALA A 15 -1.43 -23.31 -5.83
N LEU A 16 -0.26 -23.62 -6.39
CA LEU A 16 0.32 -22.90 -7.55
C LEU A 16 -0.44 -23.15 -8.88
N THR A 17 -1.35 -24.13 -8.93
CA THR A 17 -2.08 -24.48 -10.17
C THR A 17 -3.49 -23.88 -10.27
N MET A 18 -3.98 -23.20 -9.23
CA MET A 18 -5.28 -22.52 -9.29
C MET A 18 -5.12 -21.12 -9.88
N ALA A 19 -5.86 -20.82 -10.94
CA ALA A 19 -5.91 -19.49 -11.54
C ALA A 19 -6.41 -18.47 -10.49
N SER A 20 -5.56 -17.55 -10.12
CA SER A 20 -5.85 -16.51 -9.13
C SER A 20 -5.21 -15.19 -9.57
N HIS A 21 -5.65 -14.09 -9.00
CA HIS A 21 -5.00 -12.80 -9.27
C HIS A 21 -3.65 -12.76 -8.56
N VAL A 22 -2.67 -12.13 -9.19
CA VAL A 22 -1.33 -11.94 -8.61
C VAL A 22 -0.98 -10.47 -8.63
N ALA A 23 -0.59 -9.92 -7.48
CA ALA A 23 -0.01 -8.60 -7.41
C ALA A 23 1.52 -8.67 -7.45
N SER A 24 2.10 -7.83 -8.30
CA SER A 24 3.53 -7.55 -8.35
C SER A 24 3.83 -6.31 -7.53
N LEU A 25 4.66 -6.44 -6.50
CA LEU A 25 4.98 -5.37 -5.56
C LEU A 25 6.26 -4.63 -5.95
N ARG A 26 6.30 -3.33 -5.67
CA ARG A 26 7.53 -2.55 -5.72
C ARG A 26 8.46 -2.97 -4.57
N GLY A 27 9.77 -2.86 -4.75
CA GLY A 27 10.74 -3.49 -3.86
C GLY A 27 11.14 -2.68 -2.62
N TRP A 28 10.62 -1.46 -2.42
CA TRP A 28 11.13 -0.58 -1.36
C TRP A 28 10.69 -1.01 0.07
N HIS A 29 9.48 -1.56 0.24
CA HIS A 29 9.00 -2.12 1.51
C HIS A 29 7.86 -3.13 1.26
N THR A 30 8.22 -4.38 1.02
CA THR A 30 7.26 -5.40 0.58
C THR A 30 6.22 -5.78 1.63
N ALA A 31 6.57 -5.73 2.92
CA ALA A 31 5.61 -6.00 4.00
C ALA A 31 4.49 -4.94 4.05
N LEU A 32 4.85 -3.66 4.02
CA LEU A 32 3.89 -2.56 3.96
C LEU A 32 3.07 -2.59 2.67
N ALA A 33 3.70 -2.90 1.51
CA ALA A 33 2.98 -3.00 0.24
C ALA A 33 1.93 -4.13 0.24
N ARG A 34 2.19 -5.25 0.94
CA ARG A 34 1.20 -6.31 1.15
C ARG A 34 0.01 -5.83 1.98
N ALA A 35 0.30 -5.15 3.09
CA ALA A 35 -0.73 -4.60 3.97
C ALA A 35 -1.56 -3.52 3.26
N GLU A 36 -0.93 -2.67 2.45
CA GLU A 36 -1.61 -1.68 1.62
C GLU A 36 -2.61 -2.32 0.67
N ILE A 37 -2.22 -3.37 -0.07
CA ILE A 37 -3.12 -4.08 -0.98
C ILE A 37 -4.24 -4.78 -0.21
N ALA A 38 -3.97 -5.36 0.96
CA ALA A 38 -5.01 -5.94 1.81
C ALA A 38 -6.04 -4.90 2.28
N SER A 39 -5.59 -3.68 2.62
CA SER A 39 -6.49 -2.58 2.97
C SER A 39 -7.30 -2.07 1.79
N LEU A 40 -6.71 -1.99 0.59
CA LEU A 40 -7.40 -1.52 -0.63
C LEU A 40 -8.38 -2.56 -1.19
N LEU A 41 -8.14 -3.84 -0.94
CA LEU A 41 -8.97 -4.97 -1.40
C LEU A 41 -9.42 -5.84 -0.22
N PRO A 42 -10.26 -5.32 0.70
CA PRO A 42 -10.67 -6.03 1.91
C PRO A 42 -11.51 -7.30 1.64
N MET A 43 -12.05 -7.44 0.41
CA MET A 43 -12.75 -8.65 -0.03
C MET A 43 -11.78 -9.76 -0.45
N ALA A 44 -10.49 -9.48 -0.64
CA ALA A 44 -9.49 -10.45 -1.06
C ALA A 44 -8.78 -11.10 0.11
N VAL A 45 -8.55 -12.41 0.00
CA VAL A 45 -7.61 -13.12 0.87
C VAL A 45 -6.22 -12.99 0.24
N VAL A 46 -5.32 -12.28 0.92
CA VAL A 46 -3.94 -12.09 0.48
C VAL A 46 -3.12 -13.29 0.93
N LYS A 47 -2.57 -14.04 -0.02
CA LYS A 47 -1.66 -15.16 0.23
C LYS A 47 -0.24 -14.83 -0.22
N ARG A 48 0.71 -15.22 0.60
CA ARG A 48 2.14 -15.06 0.30
C ARG A 48 2.58 -16.14 -0.67
N LEU A 49 3.44 -15.76 -1.60
CA LEU A 49 4.17 -16.67 -2.45
C LEU A 49 5.63 -16.77 -1.97
N PRO A 50 6.38 -17.83 -2.35
CA PRO A 50 7.82 -17.88 -2.08
C PRO A 50 8.60 -16.70 -2.66
N ALA A 51 8.07 -16.06 -3.70
CA ALA A 51 8.59 -14.83 -4.28
C ALA A 51 8.21 -13.62 -3.41
N ARG A 52 9.20 -12.94 -2.84
CA ARG A 52 9.04 -11.81 -1.90
C ARG A 52 8.11 -10.71 -2.41
N ARG A 53 8.18 -10.43 -3.72
CA ARG A 53 7.48 -9.32 -4.38
C ARG A 53 6.25 -9.76 -5.17
N LEU A 54 5.81 -11.00 -5.01
CA LEU A 54 4.58 -11.52 -5.59
C LEU A 54 3.65 -11.98 -4.47
N ILE A 55 2.39 -11.60 -4.56
CA ILE A 55 1.33 -12.07 -3.68
C ILE A 55 0.16 -12.56 -4.52
N GLN A 56 -0.49 -13.61 -4.02
CA GLN A 56 -1.71 -14.15 -4.61
C GLN A 56 -2.91 -13.52 -3.92
N LEU A 57 -3.91 -13.17 -4.70
CA LEU A 57 -5.17 -12.63 -4.24
C LEU A 57 -6.29 -13.59 -4.59
N GLU A 58 -6.99 -14.09 -3.59
CA GLU A 58 -8.14 -14.97 -3.74
C GLU A 58 -9.42 -14.25 -3.35
N GLY A 59 -10.49 -14.51 -4.06
CA GLY A 59 -11.81 -13.91 -3.84
C GLY A 59 -12.43 -13.41 -5.14
N GLU A 60 -13.68 -13.00 -5.05
CA GLU A 60 -14.38 -12.34 -6.16
C GLU A 60 -14.02 -10.85 -6.16
N ILE A 61 -13.04 -10.48 -6.96
CA ILE A 61 -12.54 -9.10 -7.08
C ILE A 61 -12.91 -8.59 -8.47
N SER A 62 -13.72 -7.56 -8.55
CA SER A 62 -14.06 -6.97 -9.85
C SER A 62 -12.87 -6.28 -10.50
N PRO A 63 -12.80 -6.22 -11.85
CA PRO A 63 -11.75 -5.49 -12.55
C PRO A 63 -11.63 -4.02 -12.12
N GLU A 64 -12.75 -3.39 -11.78
CA GLU A 64 -12.82 -2.00 -11.31
C GLU A 64 -12.14 -1.83 -9.97
N HIS A 65 -12.41 -2.71 -8.99
CA HIS A 65 -11.75 -2.71 -7.69
C HIS A 65 -10.25 -2.97 -7.81
N MET A 66 -9.86 -3.90 -8.70
CA MET A 66 -8.43 -4.14 -8.97
C MET A 66 -7.74 -2.92 -9.58
N LEU A 67 -8.40 -2.24 -10.52
CA LEU A 67 -7.86 -1.03 -11.16
C LEU A 67 -7.74 0.12 -10.16
N GLU A 68 -8.76 0.32 -9.32
CA GLU A 68 -8.73 1.31 -8.23
C GLU A 68 -7.57 1.04 -7.29
N ALA A 69 -7.41 -0.21 -6.83
CA ALA A 69 -6.34 -0.58 -5.91
C ALA A 69 -4.94 -0.34 -6.50
N VAL A 70 -4.71 -0.70 -7.77
CA VAL A 70 -3.42 -0.44 -8.44
C VAL A 70 -3.16 1.06 -8.59
N ASN A 71 -4.16 1.85 -8.97
CA ASN A 71 -4.01 3.28 -9.18
C ASN A 71 -3.79 4.04 -7.86
N CYS A 72 -4.39 3.56 -6.76
CA CYS A 72 -4.21 4.15 -5.44
C CYS A 72 -2.92 3.71 -4.75
N SER A 73 -2.43 2.50 -5.02
CA SER A 73 -1.30 1.94 -4.30
C SER A 73 0.04 2.59 -4.67
N SER A 74 0.85 2.84 -3.66
CA SER A 74 2.26 3.20 -3.82
C SER A 74 3.18 1.98 -3.89
N GLY A 75 2.76 0.87 -3.30
CA GLY A 75 3.52 -0.37 -3.15
C GLY A 75 3.28 -1.40 -4.25
N CYS A 76 2.15 -1.35 -4.96
CA CYS A 76 1.83 -2.24 -6.07
C CYS A 76 2.35 -1.69 -7.40
N GLN A 77 2.96 -2.55 -8.20
CA GLN A 77 3.39 -2.20 -9.56
C GLN A 77 2.31 -2.53 -10.59
N ALA A 78 1.72 -3.72 -10.48
CA ALA A 78 0.65 -4.20 -11.36
C ALA A 78 -0.10 -5.35 -10.72
N LEU A 79 -1.35 -5.55 -11.12
CA LEU A 79 -2.12 -6.76 -10.88
C LEU A 79 -2.19 -7.58 -12.17
N LEU A 80 -2.04 -8.90 -12.04
CA LEU A 80 -2.21 -9.86 -13.11
C LEU A 80 -3.50 -10.63 -12.85
N SER A 81 -4.48 -10.46 -13.73
CA SER A 81 -5.80 -11.07 -13.58
C SER A 81 -5.74 -12.56 -13.90
N HIS A 82 -6.26 -13.41 -13.00
CA HIS A 82 -6.29 -14.89 -13.16
C HIS A 82 -4.94 -15.48 -13.60
N ALA A 83 -3.84 -15.00 -12.98
CA ALA A 83 -2.49 -15.25 -13.46
C ALA A 83 -2.10 -16.74 -13.43
N VAL A 84 -1.41 -17.17 -14.46
CA VAL A 84 -0.66 -18.41 -14.47
C VAL A 84 0.59 -18.23 -13.61
N LEU A 85 0.77 -19.11 -12.64
CA LEU A 85 1.99 -19.24 -11.83
C LEU A 85 2.74 -20.49 -12.25
N TRP A 86 4.00 -20.33 -12.61
CA TRP A 86 4.87 -21.42 -13.04
C TRP A 86 6.19 -21.37 -12.26
N SER A 87 6.72 -22.54 -11.91
CA SER A 87 8.02 -22.71 -11.24
C SER A 87 9.06 -23.31 -12.18
N THR A 88 10.33 -22.91 -12.03
CA THR A 88 11.47 -23.49 -12.75
C THR A 88 11.69 -24.98 -12.49
N GLU A 89 11.03 -25.56 -11.49
CA GLU A 89 11.00 -27.01 -11.26
C GLU A 89 10.21 -27.78 -12.34
N GLN A 90 9.37 -27.06 -13.08
CA GLN A 90 8.56 -27.62 -14.17
C GLN A 90 9.22 -27.38 -15.54
N PRO A 91 8.95 -28.24 -16.54
CA PRO A 91 9.40 -27.98 -17.91
C PRO A 91 8.80 -26.68 -18.47
N ILE A 92 9.60 -25.91 -19.19
CA ILE A 92 9.15 -24.63 -19.80
C ILE A 92 7.95 -24.80 -20.74
N ASP A 93 7.81 -25.96 -21.38
CA ASP A 93 6.69 -26.26 -22.25
C ASP A 93 5.36 -26.34 -21.49
N SER A 94 5.39 -26.66 -20.18
CA SER A 94 4.18 -26.60 -19.36
C SER A 94 3.67 -25.19 -19.16
N LEU A 95 4.57 -24.19 -19.00
CA LEU A 95 4.20 -22.77 -18.97
C LEU A 95 3.55 -22.35 -20.29
N LEU A 96 4.16 -22.73 -21.42
CA LEU A 96 3.63 -22.35 -22.74
C LEU A 96 2.25 -22.97 -22.99
N LYS A 97 2.03 -24.21 -22.56
CA LYS A 97 0.72 -24.87 -22.62
C LYS A 97 -0.30 -24.13 -21.75
N GLN A 98 0.03 -23.86 -20.49
CA GLN A 98 -0.84 -23.11 -19.58
C GLN A 98 -1.18 -21.72 -20.13
N MET A 99 -0.22 -21.03 -20.78
CA MET A 99 -0.46 -19.74 -21.41
C MET A 99 -1.37 -19.84 -22.63
N SER A 100 -1.28 -20.91 -23.42
CA SER A 100 -2.21 -21.15 -24.53
C SER A 100 -3.64 -21.33 -24.03
N ASP A 101 -3.82 -22.16 -23.01
CA ASP A 101 -5.13 -22.37 -22.36
C ASP A 101 -5.67 -21.09 -21.72
N TYR A 102 -4.80 -20.29 -21.07
CA TYR A 102 -5.14 -19.01 -20.47
C TYR A 102 -5.65 -18.00 -21.51
N ILE A 103 -4.96 -17.84 -22.64
CA ILE A 103 -5.33 -16.91 -23.71
C ILE A 103 -6.70 -17.28 -24.30
N GLN A 104 -7.01 -18.57 -24.43
CA GLN A 104 -8.29 -19.07 -24.92
C GLN A 104 -9.42 -18.84 -23.91
N THR A 105 -9.14 -18.98 -22.62
CA THR A 105 -10.15 -18.90 -21.56
C THR A 105 -10.44 -17.44 -21.17
N HIS A 106 -9.40 -16.58 -21.15
CA HIS A 106 -9.49 -15.18 -20.72
C HIS A 106 -9.29 -14.25 -21.91
N THR A 107 -10.21 -14.31 -22.88
CA THR A 107 -10.13 -13.51 -24.11
C THR A 107 -10.27 -12.01 -23.85
N ARG A 108 -9.65 -11.22 -24.73
CA ARG A 108 -9.81 -9.76 -24.80
C ARG A 108 -10.11 -9.36 -26.24
N THR A 109 -10.65 -8.18 -26.43
CA THR A 109 -10.84 -7.56 -27.76
C THR A 109 -9.89 -6.40 -27.90
N GLY A 110 -9.29 -6.21 -29.07
CA GLY A 110 -8.38 -5.10 -29.35
C GLY A 110 -6.93 -5.51 -29.53
N SER A 111 -6.05 -4.53 -29.53
CA SER A 111 -4.62 -4.72 -29.71
C SER A 111 -3.92 -5.06 -28.38
N VAL A 112 -2.82 -5.85 -28.49
CA VAL A 112 -2.14 -6.39 -27.32
C VAL A 112 -0.63 -6.27 -27.41
N ALA A 113 0.03 -6.18 -26.25
CA ALA A 113 1.47 -6.37 -26.13
C ALA A 113 1.81 -7.24 -24.92
N VAL A 114 2.92 -7.97 -25.01
CA VAL A 114 3.53 -8.64 -23.85
C VAL A 114 4.51 -7.67 -23.19
N ARG A 115 4.42 -7.54 -21.87
CA ARG A 115 5.35 -6.76 -21.05
C ARG A 115 6.00 -7.68 -20.02
N SER A 116 7.30 -7.50 -19.76
CA SER A 116 7.98 -8.29 -18.73
C SER A 116 8.87 -7.43 -17.85
N TRP A 117 8.95 -7.81 -16.58
CA TRP A 117 9.94 -7.28 -15.66
C TRP A 117 10.47 -8.37 -14.74
N LYS A 118 11.62 -8.09 -14.14
CA LYS A 118 12.35 -9.05 -13.33
C LYS A 118 12.42 -8.59 -11.89
N HIS A 119 12.21 -9.54 -11.00
CA HIS A 119 12.49 -9.39 -9.58
C HIS A 119 13.69 -10.23 -9.20
N GLU A 120 14.48 -9.75 -8.23
CA GLU A 120 15.55 -10.49 -7.55
C GLU A 120 16.60 -11.11 -8.52
N GLY A 121 16.90 -10.39 -9.62
CA GLY A 121 18.01 -10.75 -10.51
C GLY A 121 17.61 -11.43 -11.82
N LYS A 122 18.52 -12.27 -12.34
CA LYS A 122 18.37 -12.98 -13.61
C LYS A 122 18.08 -14.46 -13.34
N MET A 123 16.97 -14.97 -13.86
CA MET A 123 16.59 -16.37 -13.78
C MET A 123 17.44 -17.22 -14.71
N GLU A 124 18.10 -18.26 -14.18
CA GLU A 124 18.90 -19.18 -15.00
C GLU A 124 18.01 -20.06 -15.88
N GLY A 125 18.46 -20.34 -17.10
CA GLY A 125 17.74 -21.20 -18.06
C GLY A 125 16.45 -20.58 -18.63
N VAL A 126 16.03 -19.39 -18.17
CA VAL A 126 14.79 -18.74 -18.62
C VAL A 126 15.07 -17.39 -19.24
N SER A 127 14.83 -17.27 -20.54
CA SER A 127 14.97 -16.00 -21.28
C SER A 127 13.62 -15.27 -21.32
N ALA A 128 13.49 -14.14 -20.60
CA ALA A 128 12.30 -13.31 -20.66
C ALA A 128 11.98 -12.84 -22.10
N ARG A 129 13.03 -12.53 -22.90
CA ARG A 129 12.88 -12.12 -24.30
C ARG A 129 12.29 -13.23 -25.17
N ASP A 130 12.76 -14.49 -24.99
CA ASP A 130 12.26 -15.63 -25.75
C ASP A 130 10.84 -16.00 -25.33
N LEU A 131 10.53 -15.94 -24.04
CA LEU A 131 9.17 -16.14 -23.55
C LEU A 131 8.21 -15.08 -24.09
N MET A 132 8.57 -13.79 -24.04
CA MET A 132 7.75 -12.71 -24.64
C MET A 132 7.50 -12.96 -26.12
N ARG A 133 8.52 -13.39 -26.88
CA ARG A 133 8.36 -13.69 -28.31
C ARG A 133 7.42 -14.90 -28.55
N LYS A 134 7.57 -15.97 -27.78
CA LYS A 134 6.71 -17.16 -27.89
C LYS A 134 5.26 -16.83 -27.52
N ILE A 135 5.04 -16.14 -26.41
CA ILE A 135 3.69 -15.74 -25.97
C ILE A 135 3.08 -14.73 -26.94
N GLY A 136 3.85 -13.77 -27.46
CA GLY A 136 3.41 -12.85 -28.51
C GLY A 136 3.01 -13.56 -29.80
N GLY A 137 3.75 -14.62 -30.20
CA GLY A 137 3.39 -15.48 -31.31
C GLY A 137 2.07 -16.24 -31.07
N MET A 138 1.84 -16.74 -29.85
CA MET A 138 0.58 -17.37 -29.48
C MET A 138 -0.59 -16.37 -29.57
N LEU A 139 -0.43 -15.17 -29.02
CA LEU A 139 -1.46 -14.12 -29.13
C LEU A 139 -1.80 -13.82 -30.61
N SER A 140 -0.77 -13.69 -31.45
CA SER A 140 -0.97 -13.48 -32.90
C SER A 140 -1.71 -14.65 -33.55
N SER A 141 -1.37 -15.90 -33.21
CA SER A 141 -2.06 -17.09 -33.74
C SER A 141 -3.51 -17.22 -33.27
N HIS A 142 -3.88 -16.60 -32.14
CA HIS A 142 -5.24 -16.47 -31.64
C HIS A 142 -5.99 -15.26 -32.22
N GLY A 143 -5.41 -14.56 -33.19
CA GLY A 143 -6.05 -13.45 -33.92
C GLY A 143 -5.87 -12.07 -33.27
N TYR A 144 -5.05 -11.94 -32.23
CA TYR A 144 -4.76 -10.64 -31.64
C TYR A 144 -3.84 -9.79 -32.53
N LYS A 145 -4.19 -8.50 -32.70
CA LYS A 145 -3.29 -7.51 -33.29
C LYS A 145 -2.21 -7.15 -32.27
N ILE A 146 -0.94 -7.35 -32.64
CA ILE A 146 0.19 -6.94 -31.80
C ILE A 146 0.49 -5.46 -32.03
N ASP A 147 0.46 -4.69 -30.95
CA ASP A 147 0.82 -3.27 -30.92
C ASP A 147 1.79 -3.03 -29.75
N LEU A 148 3.05 -2.74 -30.07
CA LEU A 148 4.08 -2.57 -29.06
C LEU A 148 4.14 -1.17 -28.46
N GLU A 149 3.55 -0.18 -29.13
CA GLU A 149 3.60 1.22 -28.72
C GLU A 149 2.38 1.61 -27.88
N GLN A 150 1.18 1.39 -28.39
CA GLN A 150 -0.08 1.78 -27.76
C GLN A 150 -1.09 0.61 -27.70
N PRO A 151 -0.75 -0.51 -27.03
CA PRO A 151 -1.66 -1.63 -26.93
C PRO A 151 -2.86 -1.27 -26.04
N GLU A 152 -4.05 -1.71 -26.44
CA GLU A 152 -5.26 -1.60 -25.62
C GLU A 152 -5.15 -2.50 -24.37
N HIS A 153 -4.53 -3.67 -24.52
CA HIS A 153 -4.31 -4.58 -23.40
C HIS A 153 -2.82 -5.00 -23.29
N ARG A 154 -2.38 -5.22 -22.08
CA ARG A 154 -1.05 -5.72 -21.78
C ARG A 154 -1.13 -7.08 -21.12
N LEU A 155 -0.40 -8.07 -21.65
CA LEU A 155 -0.15 -9.32 -20.96
C LEU A 155 1.16 -9.18 -20.19
N GLY A 156 1.08 -9.17 -18.87
CA GLY A 156 2.22 -9.01 -17.98
C GLY A 156 2.90 -10.34 -17.70
N MET A 157 4.22 -10.32 -17.63
CA MET A 157 5.04 -11.45 -17.22
C MET A 157 6.10 -11.00 -16.22
N VAL A 158 6.02 -11.51 -15.00
CA VAL A 158 6.97 -11.21 -13.93
C VAL A 158 7.82 -12.43 -13.66
N LEU A 159 9.14 -12.27 -13.68
CA LEU A 159 10.11 -13.30 -13.38
C LEU A 159 10.79 -12.99 -12.04
N ASP A 160 10.57 -13.82 -11.03
CA ASP A 160 11.31 -13.75 -9.77
C ASP A 160 12.42 -14.82 -9.77
N ALA A 161 13.67 -14.35 -9.90
CA ALA A 161 14.82 -15.24 -10.06
C ALA A 161 15.16 -16.01 -8.77
N LYS A 162 14.97 -15.37 -7.60
CA LYS A 162 15.31 -15.98 -6.30
C LYS A 162 14.37 -17.12 -5.95
N ALA A 163 13.07 -16.94 -6.24
CA ALA A 163 12.07 -17.96 -6.00
C ALA A 163 11.90 -18.94 -7.15
N GLY A 164 12.48 -18.68 -8.33
CA GLY A 164 12.28 -19.50 -9.53
C GLY A 164 10.83 -19.47 -10.05
N ILE A 165 10.10 -18.37 -9.84
CA ILE A 165 8.68 -18.24 -10.18
C ILE A 165 8.49 -17.27 -11.35
N VAL A 166 7.61 -17.66 -12.29
CA VAL A 166 7.08 -16.79 -13.33
C VAL A 166 5.58 -16.64 -13.14
N ALA A 167 5.10 -15.40 -13.06
CA ALA A 167 3.69 -15.07 -13.05
C ALA A 167 3.30 -14.40 -14.38
N CYS A 168 2.25 -14.91 -15.05
CA CYS A 168 1.78 -14.35 -16.33
C CYS A 168 0.27 -14.15 -16.29
N GLY A 169 -0.22 -13.00 -16.79
CA GLY A 169 -1.65 -12.74 -16.87
C GLY A 169 -1.96 -11.38 -17.50
N TRP A 170 -3.24 -11.13 -17.77
CA TRP A 170 -3.66 -9.81 -18.24
C TRP A 170 -3.44 -8.76 -17.15
N MET A 171 -2.71 -7.72 -17.51
CA MET A 171 -2.40 -6.63 -16.58
C MET A 171 -3.64 -5.76 -16.31
N ILE A 172 -3.83 -5.46 -15.05
CA ILE A 172 -4.63 -4.36 -14.56
C ILE A 172 -3.65 -3.26 -14.12
N GLY A 173 -3.84 -2.05 -14.63
CA GLY A 173 -2.88 -0.96 -14.50
C GLY A 173 -1.77 -1.00 -15.55
N THR A 174 -0.95 0.04 -15.60
CA THR A 174 0.11 0.19 -16.63
C THR A 174 1.45 -0.39 -16.21
N GLY A 175 1.68 -0.59 -14.93
CA GLY A 175 2.98 -0.95 -14.35
C GLY A 175 3.93 0.24 -14.15
N ASP A 176 3.53 1.42 -14.60
CA ASP A 176 4.29 2.66 -14.50
C ASP A 176 3.94 3.44 -13.22
N ASP A 177 4.66 4.51 -12.93
CA ASP A 177 4.33 5.51 -11.90
C ASP A 177 3.26 6.47 -12.46
N SER A 178 2.08 5.92 -12.76
CA SER A 178 1.04 6.59 -13.55
C SER A 178 0.40 7.79 -12.85
N ASP A 179 0.46 7.83 -11.53
CA ASP A 179 -0.06 8.93 -10.73
C ASP A 179 1.03 9.96 -10.34
N GLY A 180 2.26 9.76 -10.80
CA GLY A 180 3.36 10.69 -10.62
C GLY A 180 3.86 10.84 -9.18
N ILE A 181 3.74 9.80 -8.32
CA ILE A 181 4.25 9.85 -6.94
C ILE A 181 5.70 10.35 -6.89
N SER A 182 6.54 9.88 -7.82
CA SER A 182 7.96 10.28 -7.90
C SER A 182 8.16 11.77 -8.18
N ALA A 183 7.20 12.44 -8.79
CA ALA A 183 7.25 13.89 -9.07
C ALA A 183 6.80 14.75 -7.87
N ARG A 184 6.25 14.14 -6.81
CA ARG A 184 5.76 14.87 -5.63
C ARG A 184 6.70 14.75 -4.42
N ARG A 185 7.99 14.54 -4.65
CA ARG A 185 8.99 14.52 -3.57
C ARG A 185 8.94 15.82 -2.79
N ALA A 186 9.26 15.74 -1.50
CA ALA A 186 9.21 16.90 -0.62
C ALA A 186 10.00 18.11 -1.15
N THR A 187 11.18 17.86 -1.74
CA THR A 187 12.05 18.90 -2.32
C THR A 187 11.49 19.57 -3.58
N ASP A 188 10.53 18.93 -4.25
CA ASP A 188 9.94 19.43 -5.50
C ASP A 188 8.65 20.24 -5.24
N ARG A 189 8.18 20.25 -3.98
CA ARG A 189 6.96 20.97 -3.57
C ARG A 189 7.19 22.47 -3.44
N PRO A 190 6.20 23.31 -3.79
CA PRO A 190 6.26 24.76 -3.59
C PRO A 190 6.57 25.20 -2.17
N PHE A 191 6.06 24.47 -1.17
CA PHE A 191 6.36 24.66 0.24
C PHE A 191 7.04 23.41 0.81
N PHE A 192 8.26 23.57 1.30
CA PHE A 192 9.10 22.48 1.78
C PHE A 192 9.68 22.79 3.17
N LYS A 193 9.71 21.78 4.02
CA LYS A 193 10.47 21.74 5.29
C LYS A 193 11.29 20.44 5.34
N PRO A 194 12.50 20.44 5.93
CA PRO A 194 13.41 19.27 5.91
C PRO A 194 12.86 17.97 6.51
N VAL A 195 11.81 18.05 7.32
CA VAL A 195 11.17 16.91 8.01
C VAL A 195 10.00 16.30 7.22
N SER A 196 9.80 16.70 5.97
CA SER A 196 8.68 16.19 5.15
C SER A 196 8.82 14.72 4.81
N LEU A 197 7.71 14.00 4.86
CA LEU A 197 7.63 12.56 4.60
C LEU A 197 7.80 12.23 3.11
N ASP A 198 8.40 11.06 2.81
CA ASP A 198 8.43 10.51 1.44
C ASP A 198 7.00 10.27 0.94
N PRO A 199 6.64 10.72 -0.29
CA PRO A 199 5.28 10.60 -0.80
C PRO A 199 4.79 9.15 -0.93
N ARG A 200 5.69 8.17 -1.11
CA ARG A 200 5.31 6.76 -1.17
C ARG A 200 4.82 6.27 0.18
N LEU A 201 5.56 6.62 1.26
CA LEU A 201 5.15 6.27 2.61
C LEU A 201 3.88 7.02 3.01
N ALA A 202 3.76 8.30 2.64
CA ALA A 202 2.56 9.08 2.90
C ALA A 202 1.32 8.46 2.21
N ARG A 203 1.42 8.10 0.93
CA ARG A 203 0.35 7.42 0.19
C ARG A 203 -0.02 6.08 0.82
N LEU A 204 0.98 5.30 1.17
CA LEU A 204 0.79 3.98 1.80
C LEU A 204 0.08 4.12 3.15
N ALA A 205 0.49 5.05 4.01
CA ALA A 205 -0.15 5.31 5.30
C ALA A 205 -1.63 5.73 5.12
N VAL A 206 -1.90 6.62 4.15
CA VAL A 206 -3.27 7.00 3.77
C VAL A 206 -4.09 5.79 3.34
N ASN A 207 -3.55 4.91 2.50
CA ASN A 207 -4.26 3.72 2.04
C ASN A 207 -4.49 2.70 3.16
N LEU A 208 -3.52 2.51 4.06
CA LEU A 208 -3.70 1.67 5.26
C LEU A 208 -4.81 2.18 6.17
N ALA A 209 -4.83 3.50 6.40
CA ALA A 209 -5.84 4.11 7.26
C ALA A 209 -7.23 4.14 6.63
N SER A 210 -7.32 4.39 5.32
CA SER A 210 -8.60 4.71 4.67
C SER A 210 -9.19 3.56 3.86
N GLY A 211 -8.42 2.53 3.51
CA GLY A 211 -8.90 1.42 2.68
C GLY A 211 -9.35 1.87 1.27
N PRO A 212 -10.42 1.30 0.71
CA PRO A 212 -10.97 1.68 -0.62
C PRO A 212 -11.37 3.16 -0.70
N LEU A 213 -11.37 3.76 -1.91
CA LEU A 213 -11.60 5.20 -2.09
C LEU A 213 -12.94 5.69 -1.52
N GLN A 214 -13.98 4.89 -1.63
CA GLN A 214 -15.34 5.26 -1.28
C GLN A 214 -15.70 4.98 0.19
N LYS A 215 -14.72 4.56 1.02
CA LYS A 215 -15.01 4.11 2.39
C LYS A 215 -15.46 5.24 3.33
N GLY A 216 -14.95 6.45 3.16
CA GLY A 216 -15.25 7.58 4.04
C GLY A 216 -14.22 8.71 3.94
N VAL A 217 -14.15 9.53 4.97
CA VAL A 217 -13.27 10.70 5.06
C VAL A 217 -11.92 10.29 5.64
N THR A 218 -10.83 10.82 5.08
CA THR A 218 -9.46 10.72 5.62
C THR A 218 -9.11 11.97 6.40
N LEU A 219 -8.54 11.83 7.59
CA LEU A 219 -8.10 12.95 8.42
C LEU A 219 -6.59 12.89 8.68
N ASP A 220 -5.88 13.93 8.24
CA ASP A 220 -4.47 14.20 8.51
C ASP A 220 -4.37 15.13 9.71
N LEU A 221 -3.92 14.61 10.85
CA LEU A 221 -4.11 15.22 12.17
C LEU A 221 -3.11 16.32 12.54
N MET A 222 -1.92 16.29 11.97
CA MET A 222 -0.86 17.29 12.11
C MET A 222 -0.18 17.45 10.77
N THR A 223 -0.89 18.15 9.87
CA THR A 223 -0.62 18.08 8.44
C THR A 223 0.73 18.64 8.00
N GLY A 224 1.29 19.58 8.80
CA GLY A 224 2.58 20.20 8.50
C GLY A 224 2.63 20.73 7.07
N THR A 225 3.57 20.24 6.26
CA THR A 225 3.68 20.61 4.84
C THR A 225 2.65 19.93 3.93
N GLY A 226 1.70 19.18 4.47
CA GLY A 226 0.64 18.52 3.73
C GLY A 226 1.00 17.16 3.13
N GLY A 227 1.91 16.41 3.75
CA GLY A 227 2.38 15.14 3.18
C GLY A 227 1.28 14.13 2.93
N PHE A 228 0.48 13.83 3.94
CA PHE A 228 -0.62 12.85 3.83
C PHE A 228 -1.82 13.41 3.06
N ILE A 229 -2.26 14.64 3.38
CA ILE A 229 -3.42 15.21 2.72
C ILE A 229 -3.21 15.40 1.21
N LEU A 230 -1.98 15.71 0.78
CA LEU A 230 -1.63 15.79 -0.63
C LEU A 230 -1.83 14.46 -1.34
N GLU A 231 -1.37 13.36 -0.74
CA GLU A 231 -1.50 12.03 -1.31
C GLU A 231 -2.96 11.51 -1.24
N ALA A 232 -3.72 11.89 -0.23
CA ALA A 232 -5.15 11.64 -0.18
C ALA A 232 -5.89 12.38 -1.30
N ALA A 233 -5.61 13.68 -1.48
CA ALA A 233 -6.19 14.52 -2.52
C ALA A 233 -5.93 14.00 -3.94
N VAL A 234 -4.66 13.68 -4.25
CA VAL A 234 -4.27 13.17 -5.58
C VAL A 234 -4.91 11.80 -5.87
N SER A 235 -5.16 10.97 -4.84
CA SER A 235 -5.90 9.72 -5.02
C SER A 235 -7.42 9.90 -5.16
N GLY A 236 -7.94 11.13 -5.05
CA GLY A 236 -9.37 11.42 -5.19
C GLY A 236 -10.20 11.18 -3.93
N ARG A 237 -9.55 11.11 -2.74
CA ARG A 237 -10.24 10.94 -1.46
C ARG A 237 -10.81 12.25 -0.94
N GLU A 238 -11.98 12.18 -0.30
CA GLU A 238 -12.43 13.25 0.59
C GLU A 238 -11.52 13.27 1.81
N ALA A 239 -10.84 14.39 2.06
CA ALA A 239 -9.83 14.46 3.11
C ALA A 239 -9.79 15.83 3.80
N TYR A 240 -9.42 15.83 5.07
CA TYR A 240 -9.17 17.05 5.84
C TYR A 240 -7.78 16.98 6.48
N GLY A 241 -7.06 18.11 6.43
CA GLY A 241 -5.77 18.26 7.10
C GLY A 241 -5.89 19.35 8.19
N ILE A 242 -5.36 19.06 9.36
CA ILE A 242 -5.41 19.97 10.52
C ILE A 242 -3.99 20.30 10.96
N ASP A 243 -3.75 21.57 11.28
CA ASP A 243 -2.53 22.00 11.95
C ASP A 243 -2.80 23.18 12.89
N LEU A 244 -2.04 23.31 13.96
CA LEU A 244 -2.08 24.46 14.88
C LEU A 244 -1.39 25.69 14.29
N ASP A 245 -0.46 25.49 13.36
CA ASP A 245 0.36 26.54 12.76
C ASP A 245 -0.24 27.02 11.44
N SER A 246 -0.63 28.29 11.40
CA SER A 246 -1.16 28.91 10.18
C SER A 246 -0.16 28.93 9.02
N GLU A 247 1.17 29.02 9.30
CA GLU A 247 2.19 28.92 8.25
C GLU A 247 2.16 27.56 7.57
N MET A 248 1.95 26.47 8.36
CA MET A 248 1.81 25.12 7.81
C MET A 248 0.56 24.99 6.95
N ILE A 249 -0.59 25.51 7.41
CA ILE A 249 -1.85 25.49 6.64
C ILE A 249 -1.69 26.24 5.31
N GLU A 250 -1.12 27.44 5.32
CA GLU A 250 -0.87 28.20 4.09
C GLU A 250 0.12 27.51 3.16
N GLY A 251 1.14 26.88 3.72
CA GLY A 251 2.13 26.13 2.96
C GLY A 251 1.57 24.84 2.35
N ALA A 252 0.80 24.08 3.13
CA ALA A 252 0.11 22.88 2.65
C ALA A 252 -0.92 23.23 1.55
N GLN A 253 -1.61 24.37 1.65
CA GLN A 253 -2.52 24.83 0.59
C GLN A 253 -1.79 25.06 -0.73
N LYS A 254 -0.61 25.70 -0.72
CA LYS A 254 0.21 25.88 -1.92
C LYS A 254 0.60 24.53 -2.56
N ASN A 255 0.88 23.54 -1.74
CA ASN A 255 1.21 22.19 -2.20
C ASN A 255 -0.02 21.47 -2.79
N LEU A 256 -1.20 21.63 -2.19
CA LEU A 256 -2.46 21.10 -2.74
C LEU A 256 -2.80 21.76 -4.08
N ASP A 257 -2.74 23.08 -4.19
CA ASP A 257 -3.01 23.83 -5.42
C ASP A 257 -2.06 23.41 -6.56
N TRP A 258 -0.82 23.10 -6.21
CA TRP A 258 0.18 22.62 -7.17
C TRP A 258 -0.09 21.20 -7.70
N ALA A 259 -0.42 20.25 -6.82
CA ALA A 259 -0.48 18.83 -7.20
C ALA A 259 -1.91 18.33 -7.44
N ALA A 260 -2.91 18.94 -6.80
CA ALA A 260 -4.31 18.53 -6.87
C ALA A 260 -5.23 19.75 -6.97
N PRO A 261 -5.13 20.56 -8.05
CA PRO A 261 -5.89 21.81 -8.21
C PRO A 261 -7.41 21.62 -8.24
N VAL A 262 -7.86 20.40 -8.49
CA VAL A 262 -9.28 20.01 -8.37
C VAL A 262 -9.36 18.87 -7.35
N THR A 263 -9.78 19.19 -6.13
CA THR A 263 -9.79 18.22 -5.03
C THR A 263 -10.99 18.43 -4.11
N THR A 264 -11.35 17.39 -3.39
CA THR A 264 -12.28 17.41 -2.25
C THR A 264 -11.54 17.50 -0.90
N ALA A 265 -10.23 17.74 -0.92
CA ALA A 265 -9.44 17.92 0.29
C ALA A 265 -9.54 19.38 0.80
N SER A 266 -9.55 19.55 2.11
CA SER A 266 -9.66 20.83 2.79
C SER A 266 -8.66 20.93 3.97
N LEU A 267 -8.19 22.14 4.25
CA LEU A 267 -7.27 22.41 5.36
C LEU A 267 -7.95 23.25 6.43
N LEU A 268 -7.74 22.92 7.70
CA LEU A 268 -8.34 23.56 8.85
C LEU A 268 -7.24 23.95 9.86
N LEU A 269 -7.28 25.21 10.30
CA LEU A 269 -6.46 25.66 11.44
C LEU A 269 -7.14 25.20 12.73
N GLY A 270 -6.47 24.38 13.53
CA GLY A 270 -7.08 23.85 14.74
C GLY A 270 -6.20 22.86 15.50
N ASP A 271 -6.69 22.44 16.66
CA ASP A 271 -6.04 21.53 17.58
C ASP A 271 -6.58 20.10 17.40
N ALA A 272 -5.72 19.14 17.00
CA ALA A 272 -6.08 17.75 16.82
C ALA A 272 -6.54 17.06 18.13
N THR A 273 -6.22 17.62 19.30
CA THR A 273 -6.73 17.13 20.59
C THR A 273 -8.17 17.56 20.87
N ARG A 274 -8.78 18.39 20.00
CA ARG A 274 -10.11 19.00 20.16
C ARG A 274 -10.91 18.96 18.88
N LEU A 275 -10.98 17.82 18.22
CA LEU A 275 -11.57 17.66 16.87
C LEU A 275 -13.05 18.08 16.80
N LEU A 276 -13.82 17.90 17.86
CA LEU A 276 -15.22 18.34 17.90
C LEU A 276 -15.40 19.85 17.78
N ASP A 277 -14.37 20.63 18.16
CA ASP A 277 -14.39 22.08 18.04
C ASP A 277 -13.91 22.57 16.66
N VAL A 278 -13.22 21.70 15.89
CA VAL A 278 -12.52 22.05 14.64
C VAL A 278 -13.26 21.55 13.40
N LEU A 279 -13.80 20.34 13.46
CA LEU A 279 -14.36 19.67 12.29
C LEU A 279 -15.76 20.14 11.93
N PRO A 280 -16.11 20.25 10.64
CA PRO A 280 -17.48 20.40 10.19
C PRO A 280 -18.37 19.26 10.75
N SER A 281 -19.56 19.59 11.19
CA SER A 281 -20.47 18.62 11.85
C SER A 281 -20.93 17.49 10.91
N ASP A 282 -20.97 17.72 9.62
CA ASP A 282 -21.40 16.76 8.59
C ASP A 282 -20.40 15.65 8.30
N ILE A 283 -19.12 15.81 8.73
CA ILE A 283 -18.12 14.76 8.58
C ILE A 283 -17.89 13.94 9.87
N ILE A 284 -18.42 14.39 11.01
CA ILE A 284 -18.34 13.65 12.27
C ILE A 284 -19.01 12.28 12.09
N HIS A 285 -18.35 11.22 12.56
CA HIS A 285 -18.70 9.81 12.37
C HIS A 285 -18.69 9.29 10.93
N ARG A 286 -18.16 10.09 9.97
CA ARG A 286 -17.82 9.63 8.62
C ARG A 286 -16.31 9.44 8.41
N ILE A 287 -15.50 9.79 9.39
CA ILE A 287 -14.04 9.67 9.29
C ILE A 287 -13.65 8.22 9.51
N SER A 288 -13.25 7.57 8.42
CA SER A 288 -12.88 6.15 8.40
C SER A 288 -11.36 5.94 8.48
N GLY A 289 -10.56 6.98 8.25
CA GLY A 289 -9.10 6.89 8.28
C GLY A 289 -8.44 8.08 8.94
N PHE A 290 -7.57 7.81 9.91
CA PHE A 290 -6.75 8.81 10.58
C PHE A 290 -5.27 8.53 10.30
N VAL A 291 -4.51 9.57 9.96
CA VAL A 291 -3.06 9.50 9.81
C VAL A 291 -2.39 10.54 10.69
N LEU A 292 -1.28 10.15 11.31
CA LEU A 292 -0.52 11.00 12.23
C LEU A 292 0.98 10.72 12.12
N ASP A 293 1.76 11.75 11.83
CA ASP A 293 3.21 11.82 12.00
C ASP A 293 3.49 13.03 12.91
N PRO A 294 3.44 12.86 14.24
CA PRO A 294 3.50 14.00 15.15
C PRO A 294 4.88 14.64 15.14
N PRO A 295 4.98 15.95 15.42
CA PRO A 295 6.26 16.64 15.48
C PRO A 295 7.10 16.11 16.63
N TYR A 296 8.34 15.70 16.34
CA TYR A 296 9.30 15.20 17.32
C TYR A 296 10.44 16.21 17.54
N GLY A 297 10.84 16.40 18.82
CA GLY A 297 11.99 17.19 19.19
C GLY A 297 11.70 18.58 19.73
N ARG A 298 12.77 19.38 19.89
CA ARG A 298 12.74 20.71 20.56
C ARG A 298 11.91 21.78 19.86
N ASN A 299 11.43 21.54 18.68
CA ASN A 299 10.65 22.48 17.87
C ASN A 299 9.13 22.25 17.92
N SER A 300 8.67 21.31 18.76
CA SER A 300 7.24 21.16 19.00
C SER A 300 6.72 22.36 19.80
N GLN A 301 5.78 23.11 19.24
CA GLN A 301 5.13 24.25 19.93
C GLN A 301 4.18 23.79 21.05
N GLY A 302 4.08 22.49 21.32
CA GLY A 302 3.20 21.89 22.32
C GLY A 302 3.84 21.81 23.71
N THR A 303 3.01 21.96 24.73
CA THR A 303 3.40 21.84 26.16
C THR A 303 3.30 20.39 26.66
N LEU A 304 2.75 19.46 25.87
CA LEU A 304 2.53 18.08 26.26
C LEU A 304 3.74 17.20 25.92
N GLU A 305 4.04 16.26 26.81
CA GLU A 305 4.95 15.15 26.51
C GLU A 305 4.43 14.31 25.34
N PRO A 306 5.31 13.75 24.50
CA PRO A 306 4.88 13.06 23.25
C PRO A 306 3.81 11.99 23.44
N THR A 307 3.92 11.16 24.46
CA THR A 307 2.94 10.09 24.75
C THR A 307 1.60 10.68 25.20
N ALA A 308 1.62 11.77 26.01
CA ALA A 308 0.41 12.45 26.44
C ALA A 308 -0.31 13.14 25.27
N LEU A 309 0.45 13.72 24.33
CA LEU A 309 -0.10 14.28 23.09
C LEU A 309 -0.81 13.21 22.25
N ILE A 310 -0.14 12.08 22.01
CA ILE A 310 -0.70 10.95 21.24
C ILE A 310 -1.99 10.45 21.92
N ARG A 311 -2.00 10.29 23.24
CA ARG A 311 -3.20 9.90 24.00
C ARG A 311 -4.37 10.88 23.76
N ALA A 312 -4.14 12.16 23.93
CA ALA A 312 -5.17 13.19 23.74
C ALA A 312 -5.71 13.22 22.30
N VAL A 313 -4.84 12.99 21.31
CA VAL A 313 -5.24 12.89 19.90
C VAL A 313 -6.07 11.63 19.67
N LEU A 314 -5.67 10.45 20.18
CA LEU A 314 -6.42 9.20 20.04
C LEU A 314 -7.82 9.30 20.68
N GLU A 315 -7.95 9.94 21.86
CA GLU A 315 -9.23 10.22 22.51
C GLU A 315 -10.11 11.13 21.66
N SER A 316 -9.53 12.18 21.12
CA SER A 316 -10.22 13.13 20.23
C SER A 316 -10.69 12.44 18.95
N CYS A 317 -9.86 11.62 18.31
CA CYS A 317 -10.21 10.82 17.14
C CYS A 317 -11.35 9.86 17.43
N TYR A 318 -11.32 9.18 18.59
CA TYR A 318 -12.35 8.25 18.99
C TYR A 318 -13.75 8.90 19.03
N SER A 319 -13.83 10.16 19.45
CA SER A 319 -15.09 10.91 19.56
C SER A 319 -15.74 11.27 18.23
N VAL A 320 -14.99 11.28 17.13
CA VAL A 320 -15.44 11.71 15.78
C VAL A 320 -15.39 10.58 14.72
N ALA A 321 -14.86 9.43 15.10
CA ALA A 321 -14.61 8.31 14.19
C ALA A 321 -15.89 7.61 13.71
N ALA A 322 -15.84 7.06 12.51
CA ALA A 322 -16.75 6.02 12.05
C ALA A 322 -16.53 4.71 12.85
N THR A 323 -17.53 3.85 12.88
CA THR A 323 -17.50 2.60 13.70
C THR A 323 -16.48 1.56 13.21
N ASP A 324 -15.98 1.71 12.01
CA ASP A 324 -14.96 0.86 11.37
C ASP A 324 -13.68 1.65 11.02
N ALA A 325 -13.40 2.73 11.75
CA ALA A 325 -12.28 3.59 11.50
C ALA A 325 -10.94 2.92 11.81
N HIS A 326 -9.93 3.27 11.02
CA HIS A 326 -8.54 2.87 11.22
C HIS A 326 -7.67 4.08 11.54
N PHE A 327 -6.57 3.82 12.23
CA PHE A 327 -5.57 4.82 12.61
C PHE A 327 -4.19 4.35 12.19
N VAL A 328 -3.43 5.20 11.51
CA VAL A 328 -2.01 4.96 11.21
C VAL A 328 -1.17 6.03 11.90
N LEU A 329 -0.29 5.60 12.78
CA LEU A 329 0.67 6.44 13.49
C LEU A 329 2.08 6.09 13.01
N ILE A 330 2.87 7.11 12.69
CA ILE A 330 4.30 6.98 12.42
C ILE A 330 5.06 7.61 13.56
N VAL A 331 5.99 6.87 14.18
CA VAL A 331 6.84 7.37 15.27
C VAL A 331 8.31 7.10 14.99
N PRO A 332 9.24 8.00 15.37
CA PRO A 332 10.65 7.78 15.20
C PRO A 332 11.17 6.77 16.23
N ILE A 333 12.05 5.88 15.75
CA ILE A 333 12.71 4.87 16.56
C ILE A 333 14.22 4.92 16.35
N HIS A 334 14.98 4.32 17.27
CA HIS A 334 16.37 3.99 16.99
C HIS A 334 16.44 3.02 15.80
N PRO A 335 17.50 3.11 14.96
CA PRO A 335 17.62 2.27 13.78
C PRO A 335 17.50 0.79 14.12
N PHE A 336 16.61 0.10 13.45
CA PHE A 336 16.32 -1.30 13.65
C PHE A 336 16.64 -2.06 12.35
N GLY A 337 17.91 -2.48 12.19
CA GLY A 337 18.34 -3.30 11.06
C GLY A 337 17.97 -2.78 9.66
N GLU A 338 17.89 -3.71 8.71
CA GLU A 338 17.27 -3.48 7.39
C GLU A 338 15.73 -3.51 7.51
N HIS A 339 15.01 -3.02 6.48
CA HIS A 339 13.55 -3.10 6.43
C HIS A 339 13.08 -4.51 6.74
N ALA A 340 12.19 -4.66 7.74
CA ALA A 340 11.60 -5.94 8.03
C ALA A 340 10.76 -6.41 6.83
N GLU A 341 11.00 -7.65 6.37
CA GLU A 341 10.18 -8.26 5.30
C GLU A 341 8.77 -8.60 5.78
N GLU A 342 8.55 -8.51 7.09
CA GLU A 342 7.33 -8.85 7.82
C GLU A 342 6.91 -7.71 8.73
N ALA A 343 5.64 -7.75 9.17
CA ALA A 343 5.21 -7.04 10.36
C ALA A 343 6.01 -7.52 11.57
N LEU A 344 6.25 -6.64 12.53
CA LEU A 344 6.88 -7.03 13.77
C LEU A 344 6.00 -8.02 14.53
N PRO A 345 6.58 -9.03 15.19
CA PRO A 345 5.85 -9.88 16.10
C PRO A 345 5.14 -9.07 17.19
N GLU A 346 4.02 -9.59 17.69
CA GLU A 346 3.20 -8.90 18.71
C GLU A 346 3.97 -8.63 20.00
N ASP A 347 4.89 -9.53 20.37
CA ASP A 347 5.78 -9.45 21.54
C ASP A 347 7.09 -8.70 21.27
N ALA A 348 7.34 -8.18 20.07
CA ALA A 348 8.53 -7.44 19.76
C ALA A 348 8.58 -6.12 20.53
N THR A 349 9.67 -5.90 21.27
CA THR A 349 9.94 -4.61 21.90
C THR A 349 10.66 -3.68 20.92
N VAL A 350 10.26 -2.41 20.92
CA VAL A 350 10.85 -1.37 20.07
C VAL A 350 11.38 -0.24 20.94
N GLU A 351 12.58 0.22 20.64
CA GLU A 351 13.18 1.37 21.33
C GLU A 351 12.77 2.67 20.61
N LEU A 352 11.84 3.39 21.22
CA LEU A 352 11.40 4.69 20.70
C LEU A 352 12.47 5.76 20.94
N LEU A 353 12.56 6.75 20.06
CA LEU A 353 13.42 7.92 20.31
C LEU A 353 12.88 8.80 21.45
N HIS A 354 11.58 8.75 21.71
CA HIS A 354 10.91 9.52 22.76
C HIS A 354 9.84 8.66 23.45
N GLY A 355 9.88 8.57 24.77
CA GLY A 355 8.94 7.78 25.56
C GLY A 355 9.27 6.28 25.58
N GLN A 356 8.35 5.49 26.09
CA GLN A 356 8.47 4.04 26.20
C GLN A 356 7.41 3.34 25.35
N TRP A 357 7.78 2.20 24.73
CA TRP A 357 6.86 1.40 23.93
C TRP A 357 5.60 0.99 24.73
N SER A 358 5.76 0.50 25.94
CA SER A 358 4.66 0.06 26.80
C SER A 358 3.65 1.18 27.13
N GLU A 359 4.11 2.42 27.25
CA GLU A 359 3.24 3.58 27.48
C GLU A 359 2.45 3.94 26.21
N LEU A 360 3.11 3.90 25.05
CA LEU A 360 2.47 4.15 23.76
C LEU A 360 1.44 3.06 23.42
N GLU A 361 1.78 1.80 23.62
CA GLU A 361 0.86 0.68 23.42
C GLU A 361 -0.38 0.79 24.32
N ALA A 362 -0.18 1.07 25.62
CA ALA A 362 -1.27 1.30 26.55
C ALA A 362 -2.17 2.49 26.18
N CYS A 363 -1.64 3.53 25.48
CA CYS A 363 -2.47 4.62 25.00
C CYS A 363 -3.54 4.15 24.01
N PHE A 364 -3.21 3.26 23.09
CA PHE A 364 -4.18 2.72 22.13
C PHE A 364 -5.32 2.00 22.83
N GLU A 365 -5.01 1.04 23.70
CA GLU A 365 -6.01 0.25 24.44
C GLU A 365 -6.93 1.14 25.30
N GLN A 366 -6.32 2.06 26.08
CA GLN A 366 -7.05 2.93 26.99
C GLN A 366 -7.97 3.93 26.29
N THR A 367 -7.68 4.27 25.03
CA THR A 367 -8.45 5.22 24.24
C THR A 367 -9.44 4.57 23.28
N GLY A 368 -9.55 3.23 23.28
CA GLY A 368 -10.51 2.49 22.48
C GLY A 368 -9.99 2.13 21.08
N TRP A 369 -8.68 2.02 20.93
CA TRP A 369 -8.05 1.57 19.70
C TRP A 369 -7.30 0.25 19.95
N ARG A 370 -7.38 -0.67 19.00
CA ARG A 370 -6.65 -1.95 19.03
C ARG A 370 -5.60 -1.96 17.94
N LEU A 371 -4.34 -2.16 18.32
CA LEU A 371 -3.25 -2.35 17.36
C LEU A 371 -3.48 -3.64 16.55
N LEU A 372 -3.30 -3.55 15.24
CA LEU A 372 -3.39 -4.66 14.31
C LEU A 372 -2.00 -5.16 13.92
N GLU A 373 -1.18 -4.28 13.38
CA GLU A 373 0.14 -4.60 12.85
C GLU A 373 1.12 -3.44 13.04
N ARG A 374 2.41 -3.76 13.03
CA ARG A 374 3.51 -2.83 13.20
C ARG A 374 4.63 -3.14 12.21
N TRP A 375 5.20 -2.11 11.61
CA TRP A 375 6.33 -2.25 10.69
C TRP A 375 7.42 -1.25 11.03
N VAL A 376 8.67 -1.59 10.67
CA VAL A 376 9.81 -0.69 10.79
C VAL A 376 10.33 -0.29 9.43
N GLU A 377 10.61 0.99 9.26
CA GLU A 377 11.30 1.55 8.09
C GLU A 377 12.65 2.09 8.52
N HIS A 378 13.71 1.68 7.84
CA HIS A 378 15.03 2.28 8.01
C HIS A 378 15.11 3.57 7.19
N VAL A 379 15.39 4.70 7.84
CA VAL A 379 15.52 6.00 7.16
C VAL A 379 17.00 6.30 6.89
N HIS A 380 17.83 6.28 7.93
CA HIS A 380 19.29 6.43 7.84
C HIS A 380 19.95 5.92 9.14
N ALA A 381 21.29 6.01 9.22
CA ALA A 381 22.09 5.42 10.30
C ALA A 381 21.68 5.82 11.73
N SER A 382 20.93 6.89 11.93
CA SER A 382 20.48 7.38 13.25
C SER A 382 18.96 7.49 13.40
N LEU A 383 18.18 7.07 12.39
CA LEU A 383 16.73 7.19 12.41
C LEU A 383 16.06 6.01 11.71
N GLY A 384 15.15 5.38 12.41
CA GLY A 384 14.12 4.51 11.87
C GLY A 384 12.72 5.10 12.12
N ARG A 385 11.72 4.52 11.49
CA ARG A 385 10.30 4.80 11.74
C ARG A 385 9.59 3.52 12.12
N LEU A 386 8.73 3.61 13.11
CA LEU A 386 7.75 2.58 13.43
C LEU A 386 6.41 3.03 12.87
N ILE A 387 5.83 2.23 12.01
CA ILE A 387 4.51 2.44 11.44
C ILE A 387 3.54 1.54 12.20
N LEU A 388 2.55 2.12 12.84
CA LEU A 388 1.54 1.45 13.65
C LEU A 388 0.19 1.55 12.93
N HIS A 389 -0.50 0.43 12.81
CA HIS A 389 -1.85 0.37 12.27
C HIS A 389 -2.81 -0.14 13.36
N ALA A 390 -3.85 0.62 13.63
CA ALA A 390 -4.86 0.30 14.62
C ALA A 390 -6.27 0.43 14.06
N VAL A 391 -7.21 -0.22 14.71
CA VAL A 391 -8.65 -0.14 14.41
C VAL A 391 -9.42 0.29 15.65
N ILE A 392 -10.49 1.04 15.45
CA ILE A 392 -11.39 1.43 16.52
C ILE A 392 -12.07 0.20 17.15
N VAL A 393 -12.19 0.20 18.46
CA VAL A 393 -12.99 -0.79 19.20
C VAL A 393 -14.27 -0.09 19.65
N PRO A 394 -15.43 -0.43 19.09
CA PRO A 394 -16.70 0.16 19.55
C PRO A 394 -16.87 -0.05 21.04
N ARG A 395 -17.34 0.97 21.77
CA ARG A 395 -17.80 0.83 23.16
C ARG A 395 -19.24 0.34 23.11
N ASP A 396 -19.50 -0.71 23.87
CA ASP A 396 -20.85 -1.27 24.07
C ASP A 396 -21.82 -0.24 24.65
#